data_74d99d5de457255cea3da195a5e5755b
#
_entry.id   74d99d5de457255cea3da195a5e5755b
#
_cell.length_a   1.000
_cell.length_b   1.000
_cell.length_c   1.000
_cell.angle_alpha   90.00
_cell.angle_beta   90.00
_cell.angle_gamma   90.00
#
_symmetry.space_group_name_H-M   'P 1'
#
loop_
_entity.id
_entity.type
_entity.pdbx_description
1 polymer ?
#
loop_
_entity_poly.entity_id
_entity_poly.type
_entity_poly.pdbx_seq_one_letter_code
_entity_poly.pdbx_strand_id
1 'polypeptide(L)'
;MNFGARFGGIARLYGAAGLEKLRGAHVGGVGSWTAEALTRSGVGKLTLVDLDEVCLTNTNRQIHALEDSIGKAKVQEMAERIRCINPDCAVKTRVKFFTEQTAVCILKTCFDYLVDAIDGLSNKYLMIAQCREGIFRLSPAARPVEGVMAPRCGWRI
;
A
#
# COMPACT_ATOMS: atom_id res chain seq x y z
N MET A 1 21.32 4.20 10.08
CA MET A 1 20.52 5.16 10.89
C MET A 1 19.78 4.40 11.98
N ASN A 2 19.52 5.02 13.15
CA ASN A 2 18.85 4.35 14.27
C ASN A 2 17.32 4.28 14.00
N PHE A 3 16.80 3.10 13.67
CA PHE A 3 15.38 2.84 13.45
C PHE A 3 14.52 3.25 14.65
N GLY A 4 14.96 2.93 15.87
CA GLY A 4 14.25 3.30 17.11
C GLY A 4 14.14 4.82 17.31
N ALA A 5 15.18 5.59 16.95
CA ALA A 5 15.12 7.05 17.02
C ALA A 5 14.12 7.60 16.00
N ARG A 6 14.08 7.05 14.77
CA ARG A 6 13.16 7.49 13.70
C ARG A 6 11.71 7.21 14.05
N PHE A 7 11.41 6.04 14.60
CA PHE A 7 10.05 5.55 14.84
C PHE A 7 9.67 5.43 16.32
N GLY A 8 10.43 6.09 17.22
CA GLY A 8 10.15 6.08 18.66
C GLY A 8 8.76 6.61 19.03
N GLY A 9 8.18 7.50 18.23
CA GLY A 9 6.79 7.95 18.36
C GLY A 9 5.78 6.81 18.19
N ILE A 10 6.03 5.93 17.22
CA ILE A 10 5.20 4.75 16.94
C ILE A 10 5.33 3.74 18.08
N ALA A 11 6.54 3.55 18.61
CA ALA A 11 6.76 2.68 19.78
C ALA A 11 6.01 3.20 21.02
N ARG A 12 5.85 4.50 21.20
CA ARG A 12 5.03 5.07 22.30
C ARG A 12 3.53 4.77 22.14
N LEU A 13 3.04 4.70 20.90
CA LEU A 13 1.61 4.41 20.62
C LEU A 13 1.29 2.92 20.73
N TYR A 14 2.12 2.06 20.13
CA TYR A 14 1.84 0.64 19.94
C TYR A 14 2.75 -0.29 20.74
N GLY A 15 3.64 0.26 21.55
CA GLY A 15 4.69 -0.49 22.25
C GLY A 15 5.84 -0.92 21.33
N ALA A 16 6.95 -1.35 21.94
CA ALA A 16 8.13 -1.84 21.19
C ALA A 16 7.79 -3.07 20.33
N ALA A 17 6.98 -3.98 20.86
CA ALA A 17 6.52 -5.18 20.13
C ALA A 17 5.65 -4.82 18.91
N GLY A 18 4.80 -3.78 19.02
CA GLY A 18 4.02 -3.26 17.90
C GLY A 18 4.89 -2.66 16.80
N LEU A 19 5.92 -1.90 17.17
CA LEU A 19 6.89 -1.35 16.22
C LEU A 19 7.66 -2.45 15.49
N GLU A 20 8.10 -3.50 16.19
CA GLU A 20 8.80 -4.63 15.55
C GLU A 20 7.88 -5.42 14.61
N LYS A 21 6.58 -5.57 14.93
CA LYS A 21 5.60 -6.15 14.00
C LYS A 21 5.48 -5.31 12.72
N LEU A 22 5.41 -3.99 12.83
CA LEU A 22 5.37 -3.10 11.67
C LEU A 22 6.65 -3.19 10.84
N ARG A 23 7.81 -3.25 11.50
CA ARG A 23 9.12 -3.43 10.86
C ARG A 23 9.21 -4.73 10.07
N GLY A 24 8.62 -5.81 10.58
CA GLY A 24 8.55 -7.12 9.92
C GLY A 24 7.51 -7.21 8.81
N ALA A 25 6.52 -6.31 8.80
CA ALA A 25 5.37 -6.41 7.92
C ALA A 25 5.69 -6.13 6.45
N HIS A 26 5.03 -6.89 5.56
CA HIS A 26 5.03 -6.67 4.12
C HIS A 26 3.62 -6.29 3.66
N VAL A 27 3.47 -5.06 3.19
CA VAL A 27 2.19 -4.54 2.68
C VAL A 27 2.24 -4.34 1.17
N GLY A 28 1.21 -4.79 0.47
CA GLY A 28 1.08 -4.69 -0.98
C GLY A 28 -0.10 -3.85 -1.44
N GLY A 29 -0.09 -3.46 -2.70
CA GLY A 29 -1.16 -2.72 -3.38
C GLY A 29 -1.01 -1.21 -3.28
N VAL A 30 -1.40 -0.63 -2.27
CA VAL A 30 -1.35 0.71 -1.66
C VAL A 30 -1.53 1.96 -2.52
N GLY A 31 -2.48 2.81 -2.13
CA GLY A 31 -2.60 4.19 -2.61
C GLY A 31 -1.50 5.11 -2.02
N SER A 32 -1.28 6.26 -2.65
CA SER A 32 -0.13 7.13 -2.35
C SER A 32 -0.08 7.63 -0.90
N TRP A 33 -1.19 8.11 -0.35
CA TRP A 33 -1.27 8.55 1.04
C TRP A 33 -1.09 7.41 2.03
N THR A 34 -1.63 6.22 1.72
CA THR A 34 -1.45 5.04 2.56
C THR A 34 0.01 4.58 2.55
N ALA A 35 0.68 4.58 1.40
CA ALA A 35 2.10 4.27 1.31
C ALA A 35 2.95 5.23 2.14
N GLU A 36 2.66 6.54 2.08
CA GLU A 36 3.28 7.55 2.93
C GLU A 36 3.10 7.26 4.42
N ALA A 37 1.84 7.02 4.84
CA ALA A 37 1.50 6.75 6.23
C ALA A 37 2.17 5.48 6.76
N LEU A 38 2.15 4.38 6.00
CA LEU A 38 2.80 3.12 6.35
C LEU A 38 4.32 3.29 6.48
N THR A 39 4.93 4.03 5.55
CA THR A 39 6.36 4.34 5.59
C THR A 39 6.74 5.11 6.84
N ARG A 40 5.96 6.14 7.20
CA ARG A 40 6.14 6.95 8.42
C ARG A 40 5.83 6.19 9.70
N SER A 41 5.09 5.10 9.60
CA SER A 41 4.81 4.19 10.72
C SER A 41 5.88 3.11 10.92
N GLY A 42 6.90 3.06 10.05
CA GLY A 42 8.02 2.12 10.18
C GLY A 42 7.75 0.75 9.57
N VAL A 43 6.80 0.63 8.63
CA VAL A 43 6.61 -0.62 7.87
C VAL A 43 7.87 -0.96 7.11
N GLY A 44 8.34 -2.22 7.25
CA GLY A 44 9.64 -2.62 6.72
C GLY A 44 9.63 -3.01 5.26
N LYS A 45 8.47 -3.35 4.66
CA LYS A 45 8.42 -3.75 3.25
C LYS A 45 7.13 -3.33 2.57
N LEU A 46 7.25 -2.69 1.42
CA LEU A 46 6.14 -2.26 0.58
C LEU A 46 6.28 -2.80 -0.85
N THR A 47 5.17 -3.24 -1.43
CA THR A 47 5.09 -3.55 -2.86
C THR A 47 4.01 -2.67 -3.49
N LEU A 48 4.43 -1.75 -4.33
CA LEU A 48 3.57 -0.81 -5.03
C LEU A 48 3.16 -1.40 -6.36
N VAL A 49 1.86 -1.38 -6.66
CA VAL A 49 1.31 -1.93 -7.91
C VAL A 49 0.44 -0.85 -8.57
N ASP A 50 0.90 -0.31 -9.66
CA ASP A 50 0.19 0.67 -10.49
C ASP A 50 0.84 0.72 -11.86
N LEU A 51 0.07 0.86 -12.94
CA LEU A 51 0.60 1.01 -14.30
C LEU A 51 0.68 2.48 -14.72
N ASP A 52 -0.08 3.35 -14.06
CA ASP A 52 -0.27 4.72 -14.49
C ASP A 52 0.97 5.60 -14.32
N GLU A 53 1.01 6.64 -15.13
CA GLU A 53 1.90 7.78 -14.96
C GLU A 53 1.23 8.87 -14.11
N VAL A 54 2.05 9.72 -13.52
CA VAL A 54 1.58 10.89 -12.79
C VAL A 54 0.99 11.89 -13.78
N CYS A 55 -0.27 12.25 -13.56
CA CYS A 55 -0.97 13.25 -14.36
C CYS A 55 -1.19 14.52 -13.54
N LEU A 56 -1.21 15.68 -14.21
CA LEU A 56 -1.49 16.97 -13.58
C LEU A 56 -2.77 16.96 -12.74
N THR A 57 -3.80 16.26 -13.22
CA THR A 57 -5.08 16.09 -12.49
C THR A 57 -4.97 15.29 -11.20
N ASN A 58 -3.86 14.62 -10.95
CA ASN A 58 -3.61 13.87 -9.71
C ASN A 58 -3.20 14.76 -8.54
N THR A 59 -2.78 16.00 -8.79
CA THR A 59 -2.24 16.95 -7.80
C THR A 59 -3.20 17.18 -6.63
N ASN A 60 -4.49 17.13 -6.85
CA ASN A 60 -5.51 17.36 -5.83
C ASN A 60 -5.71 16.20 -4.82
N ARG A 61 -5.15 14.99 -5.10
CA ARG A 61 -5.42 13.79 -4.30
C ARG A 61 -4.27 12.80 -4.16
N GLN A 62 -3.17 12.97 -4.86
CA GLN A 62 -2.03 12.05 -4.81
C GLN A 62 -0.76 12.77 -4.37
N ILE A 63 -0.13 12.30 -3.28
CA ILE A 63 0.98 13.00 -2.62
C ILE A 63 2.25 13.10 -3.46
N HIS A 64 2.46 12.19 -4.40
CA HIS A 64 3.61 12.17 -5.30
C HIS A 64 3.39 12.98 -6.59
N ALA A 65 2.19 13.55 -6.78
CA ALA A 65 1.90 14.37 -7.95
C ALA A 65 2.45 15.79 -7.72
N LEU A 66 3.70 15.98 -8.08
CA LEU A 66 4.44 17.24 -8.06
C LEU A 66 4.73 17.67 -9.50
N GLU A 67 5.09 18.94 -9.71
CA GLU A 67 5.34 19.50 -11.04
C GLU A 67 6.41 18.71 -11.80
N ASP A 68 7.49 18.36 -11.13
CA ASP A 68 8.64 17.63 -11.71
C ASP A 68 8.39 16.12 -11.85
N SER A 69 7.28 15.60 -11.33
CA SER A 69 6.89 14.18 -11.42
C SER A 69 5.90 13.87 -12.54
N ILE A 70 5.34 14.88 -13.20
CA ILE A 70 4.36 14.70 -14.28
C ILE A 70 4.96 13.85 -15.42
N GLY A 71 4.20 12.84 -15.87
CA GLY A 71 4.61 11.90 -16.92
C GLY A 71 5.51 10.76 -16.46
N LYS A 72 5.94 10.75 -15.19
CA LYS A 72 6.71 9.63 -14.62
C LYS A 72 5.80 8.55 -14.03
N ALA A 73 6.26 7.31 -13.97
CA ALA A 73 5.48 6.21 -13.42
C ALA A 73 5.19 6.43 -11.93
N LYS A 74 3.92 6.39 -11.53
CA LYS A 74 3.48 6.63 -10.14
C LYS A 74 4.22 5.78 -9.12
N VAL A 75 4.41 4.48 -9.40
CA VAL A 75 5.12 3.57 -8.48
C VAL A 75 6.59 3.94 -8.29
N GLN A 76 7.24 4.53 -9.29
CA GLN A 76 8.65 4.93 -9.18
C GLN A 76 8.78 6.19 -8.31
N GLU A 77 7.98 7.22 -8.59
CA GLU A 77 7.97 8.46 -7.80
C GLU A 77 7.64 8.17 -6.33
N MET A 78 6.66 7.29 -6.09
CA MET A 78 6.33 6.89 -4.73
C MET A 78 7.45 6.08 -4.07
N ALA A 79 8.16 5.22 -4.81
CA ALA A 79 9.27 4.45 -4.28
C ALA A 79 10.45 5.35 -3.88
N GLU A 80 10.77 6.36 -4.66
CA GLU A 80 11.78 7.36 -4.31
C GLU A 80 11.42 8.12 -3.04
N ARG A 81 10.17 8.57 -2.96
CA ARG A 81 9.65 9.24 -1.77
C ARG A 81 9.74 8.36 -0.52
N ILE A 82 9.39 7.08 -0.61
CA ILE A 82 9.50 6.13 0.49
C ILE A 82 10.95 6.00 0.96
N ARG A 83 11.92 5.89 0.05
CA ARG A 83 13.35 5.81 0.39
C ARG A 83 13.85 7.06 1.10
N CYS A 84 13.34 8.25 0.74
CA CYS A 84 13.66 9.51 1.43
C CYS A 84 13.12 9.53 2.87
N ILE A 85 11.96 8.89 3.14
CA ILE A 85 11.33 8.86 4.46
C ILE A 85 11.94 7.75 5.34
N ASN A 86 12.01 6.53 4.80
CA ASN A 86 12.52 5.34 5.48
C ASN A 86 13.48 4.57 4.56
N PRO A 87 14.78 4.87 4.59
CA PRO A 87 15.77 4.18 3.77
C PRO A 87 15.89 2.68 4.03
N ASP A 88 15.46 2.22 5.23
CA ASP A 88 15.48 0.81 5.61
C ASP A 88 14.25 0.04 5.08
N CYS A 89 13.26 0.73 4.50
CA CYS A 89 12.09 0.08 3.91
C CYS A 89 12.45 -0.58 2.57
N ALA A 90 12.22 -1.87 2.46
CA ALA A 90 12.38 -2.60 1.21
C ALA A 90 11.20 -2.32 0.27
N VAL A 91 11.41 -1.50 -0.76
CA VAL A 91 10.36 -1.14 -1.72
C VAL A 91 10.51 -1.94 -3.01
N LYS A 92 9.42 -2.60 -3.42
CA LYS A 92 9.28 -3.22 -4.74
C LYS A 92 8.22 -2.48 -5.55
N THR A 93 8.48 -2.24 -6.81
CA THR A 93 7.55 -1.64 -7.76
C THR A 93 7.09 -2.66 -8.79
N ARG A 94 5.81 -2.62 -9.14
CA ARG A 94 5.18 -3.42 -10.19
C ARG A 94 4.40 -2.49 -11.10
N VAL A 95 4.95 -2.16 -12.26
CA VAL A 95 4.30 -1.36 -13.29
C VAL A 95 3.33 -2.26 -14.05
N LYS A 96 2.19 -2.59 -13.43
CA LYS A 96 1.16 -3.49 -13.96
C LYS A 96 -0.20 -3.14 -13.40
N PHE A 97 -1.26 -3.36 -14.19
CA PHE A 97 -2.62 -3.40 -13.65
C PHE A 97 -2.85 -4.68 -12.86
N PHE A 98 -3.69 -4.59 -11.86
CA PHE A 98 -4.26 -5.76 -11.20
C PHE A 98 -5.45 -6.26 -12.02
N THR A 99 -5.24 -7.34 -12.76
CA THR A 99 -6.24 -8.01 -13.61
C THR A 99 -6.23 -9.51 -13.31
N GLU A 100 -7.19 -10.26 -13.83
CA GLU A 100 -7.24 -11.72 -13.67
C GLU A 100 -5.93 -12.40 -14.11
N GLN A 101 -5.33 -11.93 -15.21
CA GLN A 101 -4.08 -12.50 -15.74
C GLN A 101 -2.85 -12.15 -14.88
N THR A 102 -2.86 -11.00 -14.21
CA THR A 102 -1.72 -10.53 -13.39
C THR A 102 -1.86 -10.84 -11.91
N ALA A 103 -3.08 -11.07 -11.43
CA ALA A 103 -3.40 -11.30 -10.02
C ALA A 103 -2.57 -12.43 -9.43
N VAL A 104 -2.52 -13.60 -10.09
CA VAL A 104 -1.74 -14.75 -9.63
C VAL A 104 -0.25 -14.40 -9.46
N CYS A 105 0.33 -13.66 -10.40
CA CYS A 105 1.74 -13.27 -10.33
C CYS A 105 2.00 -12.26 -9.20
N ILE A 106 1.09 -11.31 -8.99
CA ILE A 106 1.19 -10.30 -7.93
C ILE A 106 1.00 -10.95 -6.56
N LEU A 107 -0.01 -11.81 -6.42
CA LEU A 107 -0.38 -12.46 -5.16
C LEU A 107 0.50 -13.67 -4.79
N LYS A 108 1.34 -14.19 -5.69
CA LYS A 108 2.40 -15.14 -5.31
C LYS A 108 3.39 -14.59 -4.28
N THR A 109 3.44 -13.27 -4.15
CA THR A 109 4.22 -12.63 -3.09
C THR A 109 3.47 -12.78 -1.75
N CYS A 110 4.13 -13.30 -0.72
CA CYS A 110 3.55 -13.34 0.61
C CYS A 110 3.42 -11.92 1.18
N PHE A 111 2.18 -11.46 1.32
CA PHE A 111 1.84 -10.20 1.98
C PHE A 111 1.18 -10.48 3.33
N ASP A 112 1.50 -9.68 4.34
CA ASP A 112 0.74 -9.67 5.59
C ASP A 112 -0.58 -8.91 5.41
N TYR A 113 -0.56 -7.86 4.57
CA TYR A 113 -1.73 -7.04 4.25
C TYR A 113 -1.70 -6.61 2.78
N LEU A 114 -2.89 -6.54 2.18
CA LEU A 114 -3.12 -5.87 0.91
C LEU A 114 -4.00 -4.64 1.14
N VAL A 115 -3.64 -3.54 0.52
CA VAL A 115 -4.43 -2.31 0.55
C VAL A 115 -5.01 -2.09 -0.83
N ASP A 116 -6.33 -2.09 -0.90
CA ASP A 116 -7.06 -1.83 -2.13
C ASP A 116 -7.26 -0.33 -2.32
N ALA A 117 -6.63 0.22 -3.35
CA ALA A 117 -6.80 1.58 -3.84
C ALA A 117 -7.22 1.60 -5.33
N ILE A 118 -7.84 0.53 -5.80
CA ILE A 118 -8.28 0.37 -7.19
C ILE A 118 -9.61 1.11 -7.39
N ASP A 119 -9.71 1.93 -8.43
CA ASP A 119 -10.96 2.64 -8.78
C ASP A 119 -11.96 1.74 -9.53
N GLY A 120 -11.46 0.78 -10.34
CA GLY A 120 -12.29 -0.11 -11.15
C GLY A 120 -12.99 -1.19 -10.34
N LEU A 121 -14.32 -1.21 -10.32
CA LEU A 121 -15.13 -2.16 -9.53
C LEU A 121 -14.81 -3.62 -9.84
N SER A 122 -14.68 -4.00 -11.11
CA SER A 122 -14.40 -5.39 -11.52
C SER A 122 -13.07 -5.88 -10.92
N ASN A 123 -12.02 -5.08 -11.00
CA ASN A 123 -10.70 -5.42 -10.45
C ASN A 123 -10.70 -5.41 -8.91
N LYS A 124 -11.50 -4.55 -8.30
CA LYS A 124 -11.73 -4.53 -6.85
C LYS A 124 -12.40 -5.81 -6.38
N TYR A 125 -13.47 -6.27 -7.04
CA TYR A 125 -14.11 -7.55 -6.73
C TYR A 125 -13.17 -8.74 -6.93
N LEU A 126 -12.39 -8.73 -8.01
CA LEU A 126 -11.37 -9.75 -8.24
C LEU A 126 -10.36 -9.81 -7.09
N MET A 127 -9.84 -8.67 -6.63
CA MET A 127 -8.91 -8.62 -5.50
C MET A 127 -9.54 -9.18 -4.22
N ILE A 128 -10.79 -8.80 -3.91
CA ILE A 128 -11.52 -9.30 -2.75
C ILE A 128 -11.70 -10.83 -2.84
N ALA A 129 -12.11 -11.36 -3.99
CA ALA A 129 -12.29 -12.78 -4.20
C ALA A 129 -10.99 -13.56 -3.99
N GLN A 130 -9.91 -13.12 -4.64
CA GLN A 130 -8.59 -13.74 -4.51
C GLN A 130 -8.03 -13.68 -3.07
N CYS A 131 -8.29 -12.59 -2.35
CA CYS A 131 -7.88 -12.49 -0.94
C CYS A 131 -8.68 -13.42 -0.02
N ARG A 132 -9.92 -13.75 -0.36
CA ARG A 132 -10.73 -14.73 0.39
C ARG A 132 -10.29 -16.17 0.16
N GLU A 133 -9.85 -16.50 -1.05
CA GLU A 133 -9.33 -17.82 -1.41
C GLU A 133 -7.90 -18.01 -0.89
N GLY A 134 -7.06 -16.97 -0.96
CA GLY A 134 -5.74 -16.92 -0.34
C GLY A 134 -5.83 -16.25 1.03
N ILE A 135 -5.11 -16.72 2.03
CA ILE A 135 -5.14 -16.21 3.42
C ILE A 135 -4.48 -14.82 3.51
N PHE A 136 -5.02 -13.83 2.79
CA PHE A 136 -4.52 -12.45 2.84
C PHE A 136 -5.50 -11.55 3.58
N ARG A 137 -4.98 -10.61 4.38
CA ARG A 137 -5.76 -9.56 5.02
C ARG A 137 -5.89 -8.38 4.06
N LEU A 138 -7.11 -8.06 3.64
CA LEU A 138 -7.42 -6.93 2.78
C LEU A 138 -7.88 -5.74 3.62
N SER A 139 -7.30 -4.57 3.37
CA SER A 139 -7.75 -3.28 3.92
C SER A 139 -8.15 -2.35 2.78
N PRO A 140 -9.42 -1.93 2.68
CA PRO A 140 -9.83 -0.95 1.67
C PRO A 140 -9.30 0.43 2.04
N ALA A 141 -8.52 1.04 1.15
CA ALA A 141 -8.05 2.42 1.30
C ALA A 141 -9.02 3.45 0.68
N ALA A 142 -9.89 3.00 -0.23
CA ALA A 142 -10.93 3.82 -0.84
C ALA A 142 -12.26 3.65 -0.11
N ARG A 143 -13.09 4.73 -0.09
CA ARG A 143 -14.46 4.64 0.41
C ARG A 143 -15.22 3.56 -0.34
N PRO A 144 -16.06 2.76 0.34
CA PRO A 144 -17.02 1.91 -0.36
C PRO A 144 -17.88 2.79 -1.26
N VAL A 145 -18.08 2.39 -2.50
CA VAL A 145 -19.14 2.98 -3.33
C VAL A 145 -20.44 2.71 -2.59
N GLU A 146 -21.22 3.75 -2.31
CA GLU A 146 -22.49 3.64 -1.60
C GLU A 146 -23.34 2.55 -2.26
N GLY A 147 -23.75 1.56 -1.47
CA GLY A 147 -24.62 0.45 -1.91
C GLY A 147 -23.99 -0.94 -1.91
N VAL A 148 -22.70 -1.11 -1.69
CA VAL A 148 -22.09 -2.44 -1.58
C VAL A 148 -21.75 -2.73 -0.12
N MET A 149 -22.54 -3.54 0.54
CA MET A 149 -22.23 -4.09 1.88
C MET A 149 -20.97 -4.97 1.75
N ALA A 150 -19.84 -4.47 2.23
CA ALA A 150 -18.69 -5.32 2.47
C ALA A 150 -19.04 -6.36 3.55
N PRO A 151 -18.81 -7.66 3.32
CA PRO A 151 -19.00 -8.64 4.39
C PRO A 151 -18.09 -8.27 5.57
N ARG A 152 -18.65 -8.26 6.76
CA ARG A 152 -17.95 -7.97 8.01
C ARG A 152 -16.82 -8.99 8.20
N CYS A 153 -15.60 -8.65 7.81
CA CYS A 153 -14.43 -9.29 8.36
C CYS A 153 -14.30 -8.80 9.81
N GLY A 154 -14.55 -9.71 10.76
CA GLY A 154 -14.53 -9.39 12.18
C GLY A 154 -13.15 -8.86 12.60
N TRP A 155 -13.10 -7.58 12.91
CA TRP A 155 -12.00 -6.98 13.64
C TRP A 155 -12.13 -7.44 15.10
N ARG A 156 -11.22 -8.30 15.55
CA ARG A 156 -10.89 -8.35 16.96
C ARG A 156 -9.60 -7.57 17.14
N ILE A 157 -9.71 -6.50 17.89
CA ILE A 157 -8.60 -5.71 18.42
C ILE A 157 -7.78 -6.58 19.38
#